data_f55e36f1cd8cafac49f29285c50a714f
#
_entry.id   f55e36f1cd8cafac49f29285c50a714f
#
_cell.length_a   1.000
_cell.length_b   1.000
_cell.length_c   1.000
_cell.angle_alpha   90.00
_cell.angle_beta   90.00
_cell.angle_gamma   90.00
#
_symmetry.space_group_name_H-M   'P 1'
#
loop_
_entity.id
_entity.type
_entity.pdbx_description
1 polymer ?
#
loop_
_entity_poly.entity_id
_entity_poly.type
_entity_poly.pdbx_seq_one_letter_code
_entity_poly.pdbx_strand_id
1 'polypeptide(L)'
;LVITTPGEADALRLIFGEQEQKDWNTENIDWNAVDSQLTSQRILVTRPEINGKKLSSLRLRNNYGINISRVYRSGVQLLATPDLRLQMGDRLTVVGEAAAIKHVEKILGNAVKNLEEPNLVAVFVGLILGLTLGSIPVSIPGISLPVKLGLAGGPIIVGILIGTFGPRLHMITYTTYSANLMLRALGLSM
;
A
#
# COMPACT_ATOMS: atom_id res chain seq x y z
N LEU A 1 15.23 -13.42 20.81
CA LEU A 1 14.59 -13.32 22.13
C LEU A 1 13.19 -13.90 22.01
N VAL A 2 12.85 -14.88 22.86
CA VAL A 2 11.49 -15.44 22.94
C VAL A 2 10.97 -15.15 24.34
N ILE A 3 9.81 -14.48 24.42
CA ILE A 3 9.12 -14.19 25.67
C ILE A 3 8.04 -15.27 25.85
N THR A 4 8.14 -16.06 26.91
CA THR A 4 7.24 -17.19 27.15
C THR A 4 6.97 -17.37 28.63
N THR A 5 5.94 -18.14 28.96
CA THR A 5 5.66 -18.54 30.34
C THR A 5 6.62 -19.65 30.80
N PRO A 6 6.92 -19.76 32.11
CA PRO A 6 7.84 -20.81 32.61
C PRO A 6 7.43 -22.23 32.20
N GLY A 7 6.14 -22.51 32.08
CA GLY A 7 5.64 -23.83 31.69
C GLY A 7 5.84 -24.19 30.20
N GLU A 8 6.00 -23.19 29.33
CA GLU A 8 6.25 -23.40 27.90
C GLU A 8 7.75 -23.40 27.56
N ALA A 9 8.60 -22.98 28.49
CA ALA A 9 10.03 -22.90 28.28
C ALA A 9 10.66 -24.26 27.92
N ASP A 10 10.18 -25.35 28.55
CA ASP A 10 10.70 -26.69 28.29
C ASP A 10 10.28 -27.21 26.89
N ALA A 11 9.09 -26.87 26.42
CA ALA A 11 8.67 -27.20 25.07
C ALA A 11 9.49 -26.43 24.02
N LEU A 12 9.84 -25.17 24.29
CA LEU A 12 10.67 -24.34 23.41
C LEU A 12 12.11 -24.82 23.36
N ARG A 13 12.65 -25.35 24.46
CA ARG A 13 13.98 -25.98 24.45
C ARG A 13 14.10 -27.16 23.50
N LEU A 14 13.04 -27.96 23.36
CA LEU A 14 12.99 -29.07 22.40
C LEU A 14 13.03 -28.61 20.95
N ILE A 15 12.48 -27.42 20.67
CA ILE A 15 12.36 -26.89 19.30
C ILE A 15 13.59 -26.05 18.91
N PHE A 16 14.08 -25.21 19.84
CA PHE A 16 15.11 -24.20 19.57
C PHE A 16 16.48 -24.53 20.18
N GLY A 17 16.60 -25.61 20.97
CA GLY A 17 17.82 -25.97 21.72
C GLY A 17 17.87 -25.35 23.11
N GLU A 18 19.04 -25.49 23.75
CA GLU A 18 19.24 -24.97 25.10
C GLU A 18 19.29 -23.45 25.15
N GLN A 19 18.81 -22.89 26.24
CA GLN A 19 18.87 -21.47 26.51
C GLN A 19 20.30 -21.01 26.59
N GLU A 20 20.69 -19.99 25.85
CA GLU A 20 21.99 -19.36 25.98
C GLU A 20 22.13 -18.74 27.38
N GLN A 21 23.18 -19.15 28.11
CA GLN A 21 23.44 -18.65 29.46
C GLN A 21 24.19 -17.31 29.46
N LYS A 22 24.52 -16.76 28.29
CA LYS A 22 25.18 -15.48 28.20
C LYS A 22 24.23 -14.38 28.66
N ASP A 23 24.54 -13.74 29.75
CA ASP A 23 23.81 -12.55 30.20
C ASP A 23 24.19 -11.37 29.32
N TRP A 24 23.37 -11.10 28.33
CA TRP A 24 23.50 -9.96 27.41
C TRP A 24 23.35 -8.59 28.12
N ASN A 25 22.94 -8.61 29.39
CA ASN A 25 22.80 -7.40 30.21
C ASN A 25 24.10 -6.99 30.91
N THR A 26 25.18 -7.82 30.81
CA THR A 26 26.47 -7.51 31.44
C THR A 26 27.33 -6.51 30.67
N GLU A 27 27.04 -6.29 29.39
CA GLU A 27 27.60 -5.16 28.68
C GLU A 27 26.59 -4.03 28.82
N ASN A 28 26.87 -2.98 29.54
CA ASN A 28 26.16 -1.71 29.78
C ASN A 28 25.31 -1.20 28.60
N ILE A 29 24.52 -2.08 27.98
CA ILE A 29 23.60 -1.72 26.91
C ILE A 29 22.35 -1.22 27.60
N ASP A 30 22.18 0.07 27.63
CA ASP A 30 20.91 0.68 28.02
C ASP A 30 19.86 0.40 26.94
N TRP A 31 19.11 -0.69 27.13
CA TRP A 31 18.04 -1.10 26.21
C TRP A 31 16.96 0.00 26.07
N ASN A 32 16.74 0.80 27.10
CA ASN A 32 15.83 1.95 27.03
C ASN A 32 16.39 3.04 26.11
N ALA A 33 17.71 3.25 26.10
CA ALA A 33 18.36 4.17 25.18
C ALA A 33 18.31 3.67 23.74
N VAL A 34 18.45 2.36 23.51
CA VAL A 34 18.31 1.75 22.18
C VAL A 34 16.86 1.86 21.68
N ASP A 35 15.88 1.54 22.51
CA ASP A 35 14.45 1.68 22.15
C ASP A 35 14.04 3.16 21.98
N SER A 36 14.64 4.09 22.74
CA SER A 36 14.33 5.52 22.61
C SER A 36 14.81 6.12 21.28
N GLN A 37 15.74 5.48 20.57
CA GLN A 37 16.21 5.91 19.25
C GLN A 37 15.24 5.49 18.13
N LEU A 38 14.39 4.49 18.38
CA LEU A 38 13.42 4.02 17.39
C LEU A 38 12.15 4.88 17.45
N THR A 39 11.88 5.55 16.35
CA THR A 39 10.69 6.38 16.18
C THR A 39 9.77 5.74 15.16
N SER A 40 8.46 5.83 15.39
CA SER A 40 7.44 5.44 14.41
C SER A 40 6.83 6.69 13.79
N GLN A 41 6.85 6.77 12.46
CA GLN A 41 6.27 7.89 11.72
C GLN A 41 5.40 7.38 10.58
N ARG A 42 4.33 8.13 10.26
CA ARG A 42 3.51 7.87 9.09
C ARG A 42 4.00 8.73 7.93
N ILE A 43 4.35 8.08 6.82
CA ILE A 43 4.82 8.72 5.60
C ILE A 43 3.83 8.45 4.48
N LEU A 44 3.49 9.49 3.74
CA LEU A 44 2.59 9.42 2.59
C LEU A 44 3.40 9.28 1.30
N VAL A 45 3.06 8.30 0.47
CA VAL A 45 3.67 8.13 -0.85
C VAL A 45 3.11 9.16 -1.80
N THR A 46 3.95 10.12 -2.18
CA THR A 46 3.56 11.23 -3.06
C THR A 46 4.44 11.36 -4.31
N ARG A 47 5.52 10.57 -4.40
CA ARG A 47 6.37 10.57 -5.59
C ARG A 47 5.85 9.62 -6.66
N PRO A 48 5.65 10.11 -7.89
CA PRO A 48 5.20 9.28 -9.02
C PRO A 48 6.13 8.11 -9.33
N GLU A 49 7.44 8.31 -9.12
CA GLU A 49 8.45 7.29 -9.40
C GLU A 49 8.34 6.05 -8.51
N ILE A 50 7.66 6.16 -7.37
CA ILE A 50 7.42 5.05 -6.44
C ILE A 50 6.17 4.27 -6.82
N ASN A 51 5.26 4.88 -7.57
CA ASN A 51 4.01 4.25 -7.98
C ASN A 51 4.26 2.95 -8.75
N GLY A 52 3.65 1.84 -8.31
CA GLY A 52 3.79 0.53 -8.92
C GLY A 52 5.06 -0.24 -8.55
N LYS A 53 6.04 0.36 -7.87
CA LYS A 53 7.23 -0.35 -7.40
C LYS A 53 6.90 -1.32 -6.27
N LYS A 54 7.58 -2.48 -6.27
CA LYS A 54 7.50 -3.42 -5.15
C LYS A 54 8.20 -2.85 -3.92
N LEU A 55 7.67 -3.12 -2.73
CA LEU A 55 8.26 -2.70 -1.48
C LEU A 55 9.70 -3.22 -1.33
N SER A 56 9.95 -4.49 -1.71
CA SER A 56 11.28 -5.10 -1.70
C SER A 56 12.30 -4.38 -2.57
N SER A 57 11.88 -3.79 -3.69
CA SER A 57 12.79 -3.08 -4.60
C SER A 57 13.38 -1.81 -4.00
N LEU A 58 12.74 -1.23 -3.01
CA LEU A 58 13.23 -0.03 -2.33
C LEU A 58 14.34 -0.32 -1.32
N ARG A 59 14.51 -1.59 -0.91
CA ARG A 59 15.55 -2.07 0.03
C ARG A 59 15.70 -1.20 1.27
N LEU A 60 14.58 -0.66 1.79
CA LEU A 60 14.59 0.32 2.88
C LEU A 60 15.21 -0.24 4.17
N ARG A 61 14.99 -1.54 4.44
CA ARG A 61 15.60 -2.21 5.58
C ARG A 61 17.12 -2.32 5.46
N ASN A 62 17.59 -2.72 4.28
CA ASN A 62 19.03 -2.95 4.06
C ASN A 62 19.82 -1.64 3.96
N ASN A 63 19.25 -0.61 3.32
CA ASN A 63 19.96 0.63 3.06
C ASN A 63 19.84 1.64 4.21
N TYR A 64 18.72 1.61 4.96
CA TYR A 64 18.43 2.64 5.96
C TYR A 64 18.06 2.07 7.33
N GLY A 65 18.07 0.76 7.53
CA GLY A 65 17.65 0.14 8.79
C GLY A 65 16.17 0.34 9.12
N ILE A 66 15.36 0.68 8.13
CA ILE A 66 13.94 1.03 8.32
C ILE A 66 13.05 -0.17 8.09
N ASN A 67 12.11 -0.37 9.01
CA ASN A 67 11.05 -1.36 8.87
C ASN A 67 9.71 -0.68 8.59
N ILE A 68 8.95 -1.24 7.64
CA ILE A 68 7.57 -0.82 7.38
C ILE A 68 6.65 -1.81 8.06
N SER A 69 5.92 -1.33 9.07
CA SER A 69 5.02 -2.18 9.86
C SER A 69 3.65 -2.32 9.23
N ARG A 70 3.12 -1.27 8.62
CA ARG A 70 1.76 -1.22 8.05
C ARG A 70 1.70 -0.32 6.83
N VAL A 71 0.78 -0.68 5.92
CA VAL A 71 0.42 0.14 4.76
C VAL A 71 -1.07 0.39 4.79
N TYR A 72 -1.49 1.64 4.66
CA TYR A 72 -2.91 2.01 4.57
C TYR A 72 -3.18 2.55 3.18
N ARG A 73 -4.17 1.96 2.51
CA ARG A 73 -4.63 2.37 1.17
C ARG A 73 -6.13 2.59 1.20
N SER A 74 -6.59 3.80 0.91
CA SER A 74 -8.02 4.14 0.86
C SER A 74 -8.83 3.68 2.08
N GLY A 75 -8.24 3.77 3.28
CA GLY A 75 -8.87 3.35 4.53
C GLY A 75 -8.72 1.87 4.89
N VAL A 76 -8.13 1.05 4.02
CA VAL A 76 -7.87 -0.38 4.27
C VAL A 76 -6.43 -0.58 4.71
N GLN A 77 -6.23 -1.37 5.75
CA GLN A 77 -4.90 -1.77 6.21
C GLN A 77 -4.43 -3.00 5.42
N LEU A 78 -3.27 -2.88 4.80
CA LEU A 78 -2.59 -3.93 4.06
C LEU A 78 -1.36 -4.41 4.83
N LEU A 79 -1.03 -5.69 4.67
CA LEU A 79 0.24 -6.23 5.14
C LEU A 79 1.40 -5.70 4.30
N ALA A 80 2.48 -5.28 4.95
CA ALA A 80 3.70 -4.79 4.30
C ALA A 80 4.54 -5.96 3.78
N THR A 81 4.01 -6.72 2.81
CA THR A 81 4.74 -7.84 2.20
C THR A 81 5.79 -7.34 1.19
N PRO A 82 6.88 -8.08 0.97
CA PRO A 82 7.92 -7.70 0.02
C PRO A 82 7.41 -7.46 -1.41
N ASP A 83 6.39 -8.21 -1.82
CA ASP A 83 5.79 -8.12 -3.16
C ASP A 83 4.70 -7.05 -3.29
N LEU A 84 4.32 -6.42 -2.17
CA LEU A 84 3.32 -5.35 -2.20
C LEU A 84 3.80 -4.22 -3.11
N ARG A 85 2.98 -3.87 -4.11
CA ARG A 85 3.24 -2.71 -4.97
C ARG A 85 2.69 -1.47 -4.31
N LEU A 86 3.56 -0.49 -4.08
CA LEU A 86 3.19 0.80 -3.53
C LEU A 86 2.42 1.61 -4.57
N GLN A 87 1.47 2.38 -4.09
CA GLN A 87 0.68 3.31 -4.91
C GLN A 87 0.76 4.71 -4.33
N MET A 88 0.58 5.70 -5.19
CA MET A 88 0.42 7.08 -4.71
C MET A 88 -0.76 7.16 -3.75
N GLY A 89 -0.58 7.89 -2.65
CA GLY A 89 -1.60 7.98 -1.59
C GLY A 89 -1.53 6.88 -0.53
N ASP A 90 -0.67 5.88 -0.68
CA ASP A 90 -0.41 4.91 0.38
C ASP A 90 0.20 5.62 1.60
N ARG A 91 -0.31 5.32 2.79
CA ARG A 91 0.27 5.77 4.05
C ARG A 91 1.05 4.63 4.68
N LEU A 92 2.36 4.79 4.78
CA LEU A 92 3.26 3.80 5.35
C LEU A 92 3.53 4.14 6.81
N THR A 93 3.37 3.19 7.72
CA THR A 93 3.88 3.30 9.08
C THR A 93 5.31 2.76 9.09
N VAL A 94 6.25 3.66 9.26
CA VAL A 94 7.69 3.42 9.16
C VAL A 94 8.29 3.46 10.55
N VAL A 95 9.12 2.48 10.89
CA VAL A 95 9.80 2.38 12.19
C VAL A 95 11.30 2.34 11.95
N GLY A 96 12.04 3.19 12.65
CA GLY A 96 13.49 3.26 12.54
C GLY A 96 14.05 4.50 13.23
N GLU A 97 15.33 4.76 13.02
CA GLU A 97 16.01 5.94 13.53
C GLU A 97 15.46 7.22 12.87
N ALA A 98 15.31 8.29 13.62
CA ALA A 98 14.73 9.56 13.15
C ALA A 98 15.47 10.15 11.93
N ALA A 99 16.80 10.02 11.88
CA ALA A 99 17.61 10.46 10.75
C ALA A 99 17.32 9.65 9.48
N ALA A 100 17.23 8.32 9.62
CA ALA A 100 16.91 7.40 8.53
C ALA A 100 15.47 7.62 8.01
N ILE A 101 14.51 7.87 8.90
CA ILE A 101 13.12 8.19 8.54
C ILE A 101 13.06 9.42 7.67
N LYS A 102 13.81 10.50 7.98
CA LYS A 102 13.88 11.71 7.15
C LYS A 102 14.41 11.45 5.73
N HIS A 103 15.37 10.51 5.58
CA HIS A 103 15.85 10.12 4.26
C HIS A 103 14.78 9.38 3.47
N VAL A 104 14.07 8.45 4.12
CA VAL A 104 12.98 7.70 3.49
C VAL A 104 11.80 8.61 3.16
N GLU A 105 11.52 9.61 3.98
CA GLU A 105 10.52 10.65 3.69
C GLU A 105 10.84 11.39 2.38
N LYS A 106 12.10 11.72 2.14
CA LYS A 106 12.53 12.33 0.87
C LYS A 106 12.35 11.38 -0.33
N ILE A 107 12.57 10.09 -0.14
CA ILE A 107 12.41 9.08 -1.19
C ILE A 107 10.93 8.88 -1.53
N LEU A 108 10.07 8.81 -0.54
CA LEU A 108 8.62 8.57 -0.70
C LEU A 108 7.84 9.84 -1.04
N GLY A 109 8.36 11.01 -0.64
CA GLY A 109 7.83 12.34 -0.95
C GLY A 109 7.13 13.04 0.20
N ASN A 110 6.22 12.41 0.92
CA ASN A 110 5.43 12.93 2.07
C ASN A 110 4.83 14.36 1.90
N ALA A 111 4.63 14.80 0.66
CA ALA A 111 4.09 16.11 0.33
C ALA A 111 2.55 16.03 0.21
N VAL A 112 1.84 16.26 1.32
CA VAL A 112 0.37 16.17 1.38
C VAL A 112 -0.30 17.06 0.33
N LYS A 113 0.25 18.27 0.09
CA LYS A 113 -0.26 19.20 -0.92
C LYS A 113 -0.33 18.64 -2.33
N ASN A 114 0.60 17.75 -2.71
CA ASN A 114 0.63 17.18 -4.05
C ASN A 114 -0.49 16.15 -4.32
N LEU A 115 -1.24 15.79 -3.28
CA LEU A 115 -2.34 14.81 -3.36
C LEU A 115 -3.72 15.44 -3.13
N GLU A 116 -3.79 16.74 -2.90
CA GLU A 116 -5.06 17.44 -2.70
C GLU A 116 -5.84 17.59 -4.01
N GLU A 117 -5.16 17.60 -5.14
CA GLU A 117 -5.79 17.69 -6.45
C GLU A 117 -6.03 16.28 -7.03
N PRO A 118 -7.30 15.85 -7.19
CA PRO A 118 -7.60 14.58 -7.85
C PRO A 118 -7.21 14.67 -9.33
N ASN A 119 -6.59 13.63 -9.86
CA ASN A 119 -6.32 13.55 -11.29
C ASN A 119 -7.61 13.25 -12.06
N LEU A 120 -8.42 14.29 -12.30
CA LEU A 120 -9.70 14.19 -12.99
C LEU A 120 -9.53 13.66 -14.42
N VAL A 121 -8.38 13.90 -15.05
CA VAL A 121 -8.10 13.43 -16.42
C VAL A 121 -8.18 11.90 -16.49
N ALA A 122 -7.57 11.19 -15.54
CA ALA A 122 -7.62 9.73 -15.51
C ALA A 122 -9.08 9.21 -15.35
N VAL A 123 -9.88 9.89 -14.53
CA VAL A 123 -11.29 9.54 -14.31
C VAL A 123 -12.09 9.74 -15.60
N PHE A 124 -11.96 10.89 -16.26
CA PHE A 124 -12.69 11.18 -17.49
C PHE A 124 -12.25 10.26 -18.65
N VAL A 125 -10.97 10.01 -18.81
CA VAL A 125 -10.47 9.07 -19.82
C VAL A 125 -11.02 7.67 -19.58
N GLY A 126 -11.00 7.20 -18.32
CA GLY A 126 -11.60 5.91 -17.96
C GLY A 126 -13.09 5.83 -18.26
N LEU A 127 -13.82 6.93 -18.03
CA LEU A 127 -15.26 7.01 -18.27
C LEU A 127 -15.57 6.98 -19.76
N ILE A 128 -14.85 7.76 -20.59
CA ILE A 128 -15.01 7.77 -22.05
C ILE A 128 -14.71 6.39 -22.64
N LEU A 129 -13.60 5.76 -22.24
CA LEU A 129 -13.25 4.41 -22.67
C LEU A 129 -14.30 3.38 -22.23
N GLY A 130 -14.84 3.54 -21.03
CA GLY A 130 -15.90 2.68 -20.51
C GLY A 130 -17.20 2.80 -21.30
N LEU A 131 -17.63 4.02 -21.62
CA LEU A 131 -18.83 4.27 -22.41
C LEU A 131 -18.68 3.74 -23.84
N THR A 132 -17.53 3.95 -24.47
CA THR A 132 -17.26 3.42 -25.81
C THR A 132 -17.29 1.89 -25.81
N LEU A 133 -16.62 1.25 -24.84
CA LEU A 133 -16.63 -0.21 -24.70
C LEU A 133 -18.04 -0.75 -24.44
N GLY A 134 -18.81 -0.08 -23.59
CA GLY A 134 -20.19 -0.48 -23.26
C GLY A 134 -21.18 -0.34 -24.43
N SER A 135 -20.86 0.52 -25.39
CA SER A 135 -21.69 0.76 -26.59
C SER A 135 -21.45 -0.27 -27.70
N ILE A 136 -20.34 -1.01 -27.67
CA ILE A 136 -19.99 -2.00 -28.71
C ILE A 136 -20.94 -3.21 -28.61
N PRO A 137 -21.69 -3.53 -29.68
CA PRO A 137 -22.51 -4.74 -29.71
C PRO A 137 -21.60 -5.98 -29.87
N VAL A 138 -21.70 -6.93 -28.95
CA VAL A 138 -20.99 -8.22 -29.02
C VAL A 138 -21.95 -9.28 -29.51
N SER A 139 -21.65 -9.89 -30.65
CA SER A 139 -22.40 -11.03 -31.17
C SER A 139 -21.88 -12.31 -30.54
N ILE A 140 -22.72 -12.98 -29.75
CA ILE A 140 -22.38 -14.25 -29.13
C ILE A 140 -22.98 -15.37 -29.97
N PRO A 141 -22.18 -16.38 -30.41
CA PRO A 141 -22.71 -17.54 -31.14
C PRO A 141 -23.83 -18.21 -30.33
N GLY A 142 -25.02 -18.37 -30.95
CA GLY A 142 -26.19 -18.98 -30.30
C GLY A 142 -27.23 -18.00 -29.75
N ILE A 143 -26.97 -16.67 -29.79
CA ILE A 143 -27.93 -15.65 -29.40
C ILE A 143 -28.24 -14.81 -30.63
N SER A 144 -29.53 -14.74 -31.00
CA SER A 144 -29.99 -14.04 -32.21
C SER A 144 -29.92 -12.51 -32.12
N LEU A 145 -29.75 -11.94 -30.93
CA LEU A 145 -29.67 -10.50 -30.69
C LEU A 145 -28.28 -10.10 -30.18
N PRO A 146 -27.68 -9.00 -30.69
CA PRO A 146 -26.40 -8.54 -30.20
C PRO A 146 -26.54 -8.05 -28.76
N VAL A 147 -25.69 -8.61 -27.88
CA VAL A 147 -25.65 -8.24 -26.46
C VAL A 147 -24.72 -7.02 -26.30
N LYS A 148 -25.19 -5.98 -25.65
CA LYS A 148 -24.37 -4.81 -25.28
C LYS A 148 -24.13 -4.83 -23.77
N LEU A 149 -22.90 -4.51 -23.35
CA LEU A 149 -22.55 -4.35 -21.92
C LEU A 149 -23.33 -3.19 -21.27
N GLY A 150 -23.83 -2.28 -22.09
CA GLY A 150 -24.59 -1.10 -21.63
C GLY A 150 -23.72 0.00 -21.04
N LEU A 151 -24.36 1.13 -20.76
CA LEU A 151 -23.70 2.33 -20.25
C LEU A 151 -23.07 2.16 -18.85
N ALA A 152 -23.56 1.21 -18.07
CA ALA A 152 -23.03 0.92 -16.73
C ALA A 152 -21.93 -0.15 -16.76
N GLY A 153 -22.10 -1.23 -17.57
CA GLY A 153 -21.17 -2.35 -17.60
C GLY A 153 -19.79 -1.98 -18.16
N GLY A 154 -19.76 -1.17 -19.21
CA GLY A 154 -18.50 -0.74 -19.82
C GLY A 154 -17.57 0.00 -18.84
N PRO A 155 -17.99 1.07 -18.17
CA PRO A 155 -17.18 1.79 -17.20
C PRO A 155 -16.71 0.94 -16.02
N ILE A 156 -17.53 -0.01 -15.56
CA ILE A 156 -17.14 -0.94 -14.48
C ILE A 156 -15.96 -1.81 -14.91
N ILE A 157 -16.03 -2.42 -16.09
CA ILE A 157 -14.96 -3.27 -16.62
C ILE A 157 -13.68 -2.46 -16.83
N VAL A 158 -13.78 -1.30 -17.46
CA VAL A 158 -12.62 -0.41 -17.70
C VAL A 158 -12.03 0.06 -16.37
N GLY A 159 -12.87 0.39 -15.38
CA GLY A 159 -12.43 0.78 -14.05
C GLY A 159 -11.63 -0.34 -13.34
N ILE A 160 -12.09 -1.59 -13.43
CA ILE A 160 -11.37 -2.75 -12.89
C ILE A 160 -10.04 -2.94 -13.61
N LEU A 161 -10.02 -2.83 -14.93
CA LEU A 161 -8.80 -2.97 -15.73
C LEU A 161 -7.78 -1.89 -15.38
N ILE A 162 -8.19 -0.63 -15.33
CA ILE A 162 -7.32 0.49 -14.95
C ILE A 162 -6.84 0.33 -13.51
N GLY A 163 -7.70 -0.06 -12.58
CA GLY A 163 -7.32 -0.30 -11.18
C GLY A 163 -6.31 -1.43 -11.01
N THR A 164 -6.41 -2.48 -11.82
CA THR A 164 -5.53 -3.64 -11.75
C THR A 164 -4.20 -3.42 -12.49
N PHE A 165 -4.25 -2.86 -13.69
CA PHE A 165 -3.08 -2.71 -14.56
C PHE A 165 -2.44 -1.33 -14.48
N GLY A 166 -3.19 -0.29 -14.10
CA GLY A 166 -2.69 1.08 -14.01
C GLY A 166 -1.40 1.22 -13.20
N PRO A 167 -1.29 0.65 -11.98
CA PRO A 167 -0.04 0.71 -11.20
C PRO A 167 1.14 0.01 -11.88
N ARG A 168 0.90 -1.00 -12.73
CA ARG A 168 1.96 -1.67 -13.49
C ARG A 168 2.47 -0.82 -14.65
N LEU A 169 1.60 -0.01 -15.24
CA LEU A 169 1.89 0.90 -16.35
C LEU A 169 2.35 2.28 -15.86
N HIS A 170 2.64 2.44 -14.55
CA HIS A 170 3.00 3.72 -13.91
C HIS A 170 1.96 4.83 -14.09
N MET A 171 0.69 4.46 -14.40
CA MET A 171 -0.39 5.44 -14.49
C MET A 171 -0.77 5.92 -13.10
N ILE A 172 -0.87 7.23 -12.94
CA ILE A 172 -1.30 7.87 -11.71
C ILE A 172 -2.84 7.83 -11.67
N THR A 173 -3.39 6.80 -11.02
CA THR A 173 -4.84 6.60 -10.85
C THR A 173 -5.32 7.01 -9.46
N TYR A 174 -4.54 7.87 -8.77
CA TYR A 174 -4.85 8.30 -7.42
C TYR A 174 -6.12 9.14 -7.39
N THR A 175 -7.07 8.74 -6.54
CA THR A 175 -8.26 9.52 -6.21
C THR A 175 -8.15 9.97 -4.76
N THR A 176 -8.38 11.26 -4.48
CA THR A 176 -8.34 11.79 -3.12
C THR A 176 -9.42 11.12 -2.25
N TYR A 177 -9.16 11.01 -0.96
CA TYR A 177 -10.13 10.46 -0.02
C TYR A 177 -11.47 11.19 -0.07
N SER A 178 -11.42 12.52 -0.17
CA SER A 178 -12.62 13.37 -0.27
C SER A 178 -13.42 13.11 -1.55
N ALA A 179 -12.75 12.95 -2.70
CA ALA A 179 -13.40 12.61 -3.96
C ALA A 179 -14.04 11.21 -3.91
N ASN A 180 -13.39 10.25 -3.27
CA ASN A 180 -13.93 8.90 -3.09
C ASN A 180 -15.19 8.91 -2.20
N LEU A 181 -15.19 9.70 -1.11
CA LEU A 181 -16.37 9.87 -0.28
C LEU A 181 -17.54 10.51 -1.04
N MET A 182 -17.28 11.54 -1.84
CA MET A 182 -18.32 12.17 -2.67
C MET A 182 -18.90 11.21 -3.70
N LEU A 183 -18.04 10.45 -4.40
CA LEU A 183 -18.49 9.45 -5.37
C LEU A 183 -19.32 8.33 -4.71
N ARG A 184 -18.92 7.89 -3.51
CA ARG A 184 -19.70 6.93 -2.73
C ARG A 184 -21.05 7.48 -2.31
N ALA A 185 -21.10 8.73 -1.83
CA ALA A 185 -22.34 9.38 -1.43
C ALA A 185 -23.31 9.51 -2.63
N LEU A 186 -22.81 9.91 -3.80
CA LEU A 186 -23.58 9.97 -5.04
C LEU A 186 -24.09 8.58 -5.46
N GLY A 187 -23.24 7.56 -5.41
CA GLY A 187 -23.62 6.19 -5.75
C GLY A 187 -24.65 5.56 -4.82
N LEU A 188 -24.69 5.98 -3.54
CA LEU A 188 -25.68 5.52 -2.57
C LEU A 188 -27.02 6.30 -2.65
N SER A 189 -27.01 7.48 -3.26
CA SER A 189 -28.22 8.33 -3.42
C SER A 189 -29.01 8.02 -4.69
N MET A 190 -28.48 7.21 -5.59
CA MET A 190 -29.13 6.71 -6.81
C MET A 190 -29.75 5.32 -6.60
#